data_bd3a1460edc649de8a9cc65104b21cc8
#
_entry.id   bd3a1460edc649de8a9cc65104b21cc8
#
_cell.length_a   1.000
_cell.length_b   1.000
_cell.length_c   1.000
_cell.angle_alpha   90.00
_cell.angle_beta   90.00
_cell.angle_gamma   90.00
#
_symmetry.space_group_name_H-M   'P 1'
#
loop_
_entity.id
_entity.type
_entity.pdbx_description
1 polymer ?
#
loop_
_entity_poly.entity_id
_entity_poly.type
_entity_poly.pdbx_seq_one_letter_code
_entity_poly.pdbx_strand_id
1 'polypeptide(L)'
;GKTANRAEEARLATGCVGVRRTTGQHPGGLVVIPQENEIWDFCPVQHPADDPNSDQITTHFEYHSMEENLLKLDMLGHDDPTMIRMMEDMTGVDAKTIPLDDKDTMSIFTSSKVLGYEDDPILGPTGAVAIPEFNTRFTRGMLMDTMPTRFDTLVRLSGFSHGTDVWLGNAKDLIISKTATVDSTIGCRDDIMIYLISCGMLEKRSFKIMEAVRKGRGLPDGAEEEMVQAGVPDWYIGSCKKIKYLFPKAHAVAYVMMAFRIAWFKVHHPLPFYAAYFYRRSQKGGFDAALMTGGIDNVIANIDAIDNNEDASAKDEDLLTTLEVVYEFYLRGFSFAPISIYDSHAIKFLIKDGKILPPFVAISGLGESAAWDLMEGRKGKTFLSIEEVAAACPKVSKTHMQMLKDAGAFGSLPDTSQISLF
;
A
#
# COMPACT_ATOMS: atom_id res chain seq x y z
N GLY A 1 19.40 42.40 15.79
CA GLY A 1 19.78 41.13 16.37
C GLY A 1 21.14 41.26 17.07
N LYS A 2 21.38 40.47 18.09
CA LYS A 2 22.70 40.40 18.74
C LYS A 2 23.58 39.47 17.90
N THR A 3 24.80 39.87 17.61
CA THR A 3 25.81 39.02 16.97
C THR A 3 26.39 38.06 18.01
N ALA A 4 26.45 36.79 17.70
CA ALA A 4 27.08 35.74 18.51
C ALA A 4 28.40 35.31 17.83
N ASN A 5 29.41 34.96 18.60
CA ASN A 5 30.61 34.31 18.11
C ASN A 5 30.39 32.79 18.07
N ARG A 6 31.29 32.03 17.42
CA ARG A 6 31.19 30.59 17.26
C ARG A 6 31.06 29.81 18.59
N ALA A 7 31.69 30.30 19.66
CA ALA A 7 31.60 29.66 20.96
C ALA A 7 30.20 29.82 21.57
N GLU A 8 29.60 31.00 21.42
CA GLU A 8 28.24 31.26 21.88
C GLU A 8 27.19 30.52 21.03
N GLU A 9 27.40 30.45 19.71
CA GLU A 9 26.58 29.62 18.83
C GLU A 9 26.62 28.15 19.26
N ALA A 10 27.79 27.59 19.52
CA ALA A 10 27.95 26.22 19.99
C ALA A 10 27.28 26.00 21.36
N ARG A 11 27.40 26.97 22.28
CA ARG A 11 26.74 26.90 23.59
C ARG A 11 25.22 26.87 23.45
N LEU A 12 24.66 27.77 22.63
CA LEU A 12 23.23 27.84 22.37
C LEU A 12 22.71 26.57 21.66
N ALA A 13 23.44 26.09 20.66
CA ALA A 13 23.12 24.86 19.96
C ALA A 13 23.09 23.65 20.92
N THR A 14 24.10 23.53 21.78
CA THR A 14 24.17 22.49 22.79
C THR A 14 23.00 22.60 23.77
N GLY A 15 22.65 23.80 24.21
CA GLY A 15 21.51 24.06 25.08
C GLY A 15 20.14 23.74 24.45
N CYS A 16 20.06 23.72 23.11
CA CYS A 16 18.85 23.35 22.37
C CYS A 16 18.73 21.84 22.08
N VAL A 17 19.80 21.07 22.31
CA VAL A 17 19.78 19.62 22.11
C VAL A 17 18.80 18.97 23.07
N GLY A 18 17.86 18.16 22.54
CA GLY A 18 16.82 17.50 23.33
C GLY A 18 15.59 18.37 23.63
N VAL A 19 15.62 19.66 23.28
CA VAL A 19 14.43 20.53 23.40
C VAL A 19 13.52 20.31 22.19
N ARG A 20 12.23 20.05 22.43
CA ARG A 20 11.25 19.90 21.34
C ARG A 20 11.06 21.23 20.61
N ARG A 21 11.15 21.18 19.28
CA ARG A 21 10.93 22.37 18.43
C ARG A 21 9.44 22.64 18.22
N THR A 22 8.67 21.59 18.05
CA THR A 22 7.22 21.66 17.78
C THR A 22 6.57 20.35 18.20
N THR A 23 5.25 20.34 18.22
CA THR A 23 4.44 19.14 18.43
C THR A 23 3.81 18.70 17.13
N GLY A 24 3.71 17.40 16.94
CA GLY A 24 3.01 16.79 15.81
C GLY A 24 1.78 16.02 16.27
N GLN A 25 0.87 15.80 15.36
CA GLN A 25 -0.30 14.94 15.56
C GLN A 25 -0.01 13.54 15.00
N HIS A 26 -0.33 12.50 15.75
CA HIS A 26 -0.35 11.14 15.20
C HIS A 26 -1.50 11.02 14.19
N PRO A 27 -1.25 10.55 12.95
CA PRO A 27 -2.23 10.64 11.86
C PRO A 27 -3.47 9.76 12.05
N GLY A 28 -3.43 8.76 12.91
CA GLY A 28 -4.55 7.83 13.12
C GLY A 28 -4.74 7.40 14.57
N GLY A 29 -3.95 7.94 15.52
CA GLY A 29 -4.06 7.60 16.93
C GLY A 29 -5.19 8.37 17.62
N LEU A 30 -6.11 7.65 18.25
CA LEU A 30 -7.19 8.20 19.08
C LEU A 30 -7.06 7.66 20.50
N VAL A 31 -6.87 8.54 21.47
CA VAL A 31 -6.83 8.16 22.90
C VAL A 31 -8.25 8.02 23.42
N VAL A 32 -8.55 6.87 24.02
CA VAL A 32 -9.84 6.59 24.64
C VAL A 32 -9.75 6.92 26.12
N ILE A 33 -10.67 7.77 26.57
CA ILE A 33 -10.79 8.20 27.97
C ILE A 33 -11.93 7.41 28.61
N PRO A 34 -11.75 6.84 29.81
CA PRO A 34 -12.83 6.19 30.54
C PRO A 34 -14.03 7.14 30.74
N GLN A 35 -15.25 6.61 30.68
CA GLN A 35 -16.46 7.40 30.65
C GLN A 35 -16.64 8.26 31.91
N GLU A 36 -16.08 7.84 33.05
CA GLU A 36 -16.13 8.52 34.34
C GLU A 36 -15.05 9.58 34.53
N ASN A 37 -14.14 9.74 33.56
CA ASN A 37 -13.02 10.66 33.64
C ASN A 37 -13.04 11.69 32.51
N GLU A 38 -12.27 12.76 32.71
CA GLU A 38 -11.95 13.75 31.70
C GLU A 38 -10.47 13.67 31.32
N ILE A 39 -10.13 14.14 30.13
CA ILE A 39 -8.71 14.11 29.68
C ILE A 39 -7.79 14.87 30.67
N TRP A 40 -8.32 15.89 31.33
CA TRP A 40 -7.60 16.72 32.30
C TRP A 40 -7.12 15.95 33.53
N ASP A 41 -7.75 14.80 33.83
CA ASP A 41 -7.32 13.92 34.92
C ASP A 41 -6.00 13.22 34.60
N PHE A 42 -5.62 13.14 33.31
CA PHE A 42 -4.45 12.43 32.84
C PHE A 42 -3.35 13.35 32.29
N CYS A 43 -3.71 14.36 31.50
CA CYS A 43 -2.73 15.28 30.91
C CYS A 43 -3.37 16.58 30.42
N PRO A 44 -2.56 17.65 30.27
CA PRO A 44 -2.95 18.83 29.52
C PRO A 44 -3.17 18.50 28.04
N VAL A 45 -4.00 19.30 27.38
CA VAL A 45 -4.23 19.19 25.93
C VAL A 45 -3.78 20.45 25.21
N GLN A 46 -3.59 20.33 23.89
CA GLN A 46 -3.16 21.42 23.03
C GLN A 46 -3.71 21.25 21.61
N HIS A 47 -3.64 22.30 20.81
CA HIS A 47 -3.85 22.20 19.38
C HIS A 47 -2.53 21.77 18.68
N PRO A 48 -2.58 20.86 17.68
CA PRO A 48 -1.39 20.42 16.97
C PRO A 48 -0.69 21.62 16.29
N ALA A 49 0.65 21.64 16.33
CA ALA A 49 1.49 22.71 15.80
C ALA A 49 1.16 24.13 16.32
N ASP A 50 0.57 24.22 17.52
CA ASP A 50 0.13 25.47 18.13
C ASP A 50 -0.87 26.30 17.27
N ASP A 51 -1.63 25.62 16.39
CA ASP A 51 -2.65 26.27 15.56
C ASP A 51 -4.00 26.36 16.31
N PRO A 52 -4.37 27.55 16.79
CA PRO A 52 -5.62 27.74 17.56
C PRO A 52 -6.89 27.58 16.72
N ASN A 53 -6.77 27.55 15.38
CA ASN A 53 -7.90 27.34 14.48
C ASN A 53 -8.13 25.86 14.14
N SER A 54 -7.29 24.98 14.63
CA SER A 54 -7.45 23.54 14.42
C SER A 54 -8.63 23.01 15.23
N ASP A 55 -9.53 22.27 14.61
CA ASP A 55 -10.59 21.51 15.30
C ASP A 55 -10.05 20.28 16.05
N GLN A 56 -8.77 19.95 15.85
CA GLN A 56 -8.12 18.81 16.47
C GLN A 56 -7.55 19.20 17.84
N ILE A 57 -7.73 18.32 18.82
CA ILE A 57 -7.13 18.42 20.14
C ILE A 57 -6.22 17.23 20.37
N THR A 58 -4.99 17.47 20.78
CA THR A 58 -4.00 16.44 21.07
C THR A 58 -3.56 16.47 22.52
N THR A 59 -3.10 15.33 23.03
CA THR A 59 -2.46 15.27 24.34
C THR A 59 -1.14 16.05 24.31
N HIS A 60 -0.84 16.77 25.38
CA HIS A 60 0.45 17.46 25.51
C HIS A 60 1.58 16.46 25.83
N PHE A 61 1.27 15.45 26.65
CA PHE A 61 2.21 14.40 26.96
C PHE A 61 2.34 13.41 25.81
N GLU A 62 3.52 12.86 25.65
CA GLU A 62 3.80 11.75 24.75
C GLU A 62 3.07 10.50 25.25
N TYR A 63 2.44 9.74 24.33
CA TYR A 63 1.55 8.65 24.70
C TYR A 63 2.20 7.56 25.57
N HIS A 64 3.46 7.17 25.32
CA HIS A 64 4.13 6.13 26.09
C HIS A 64 4.27 6.47 27.59
N SER A 65 4.19 7.75 27.95
CA SER A 65 4.14 8.16 29.34
C SER A 65 2.78 7.92 30.04
N MET A 66 1.75 7.59 29.26
CA MET A 66 0.37 7.37 29.70
C MET A 66 -0.21 6.02 29.28
N GLU A 67 0.57 5.19 28.56
CA GLU A 67 0.08 3.93 27.96
C GLU A 67 -0.42 2.90 28.97
N GLU A 68 -0.01 3.01 30.23
CA GLU A 68 -0.52 2.15 31.31
C GLU A 68 -1.91 2.56 31.80
N ASN A 69 -2.33 3.81 31.55
CA ASN A 69 -3.57 4.38 32.07
C ASN A 69 -4.63 4.57 31.01
N LEU A 70 -4.24 4.78 29.75
CA LEU A 70 -5.14 5.12 28.66
C LEU A 70 -4.92 4.19 27.45
N LEU A 71 -6.01 3.79 26.82
CA LEU A 71 -6.00 3.03 25.59
C LEU A 71 -5.85 3.97 24.38
N LYS A 72 -4.94 3.67 23.48
CA LYS A 72 -4.85 4.29 22.15
C LYS A 72 -5.41 3.34 21.10
N LEU A 73 -6.33 3.81 20.30
CA LEU A 73 -6.79 3.15 19.09
C LEU A 73 -6.03 3.72 17.91
N ASP A 74 -5.36 2.87 17.15
CA ASP A 74 -4.71 3.25 15.90
C ASP A 74 -5.65 2.96 14.74
N MET A 75 -6.23 4.01 14.17
CA MET A 75 -7.22 3.96 13.09
C MET A 75 -6.57 4.45 11.80
N LEU A 76 -5.72 3.61 11.23
CA LEU A 76 -5.01 3.90 9.98
C LEU A 76 -5.81 3.40 8.79
N GLY A 77 -6.12 4.31 7.86
CA GLY A 77 -6.81 3.96 6.63
C GLY A 77 -5.96 3.02 5.77
N HIS A 78 -6.60 2.00 5.20
CA HIS A 78 -5.96 1.01 4.34
C HIS A 78 -6.76 0.81 3.05
N ASP A 79 -6.07 0.60 1.92
CA ASP A 79 -6.72 0.45 0.61
C ASP A 79 -7.37 -0.93 0.43
N ASP A 80 -6.81 -1.97 1.03
CA ASP A 80 -7.21 -3.35 0.79
C ASP A 80 -8.68 -3.66 1.13
N PRO A 81 -9.24 -3.21 2.27
CA PRO A 81 -10.66 -3.42 2.54
C PRO A 81 -11.58 -2.78 1.51
N THR A 82 -11.23 -1.60 0.98
CA THR A 82 -11.99 -0.95 -0.09
C THR A 82 -11.93 -1.76 -1.38
N MET A 83 -10.75 -2.26 -1.76
CA MET A 83 -10.59 -3.10 -2.94
C MET A 83 -11.40 -4.40 -2.82
N ILE A 84 -11.32 -5.07 -1.67
CA ILE A 84 -12.09 -6.30 -1.40
C ILE A 84 -13.58 -6.01 -1.54
N ARG A 85 -14.08 -4.95 -0.90
CA ARG A 85 -15.50 -4.58 -0.99
C ARG A 85 -15.94 -4.29 -2.42
N MET A 86 -15.15 -3.59 -3.20
CA MET A 86 -15.45 -3.34 -4.62
C MET A 86 -15.51 -4.63 -5.43
N MET A 87 -14.58 -5.56 -5.18
CA MET A 87 -14.59 -6.86 -5.87
C MET A 87 -15.77 -7.73 -5.45
N GLU A 88 -16.15 -7.73 -4.16
CA GLU A 88 -17.38 -8.36 -3.68
C GLU A 88 -18.62 -7.81 -4.40
N ASP A 89 -18.74 -6.49 -4.48
CA ASP A 89 -19.88 -5.82 -5.14
C ASP A 89 -19.96 -6.15 -6.65
N MET A 90 -18.82 -6.31 -7.32
CA MET A 90 -18.77 -6.64 -8.75
C MET A 90 -18.99 -8.12 -9.05
N THR A 91 -18.64 -9.02 -8.13
CA THR A 91 -18.65 -10.48 -8.37
C THR A 91 -19.74 -11.21 -7.61
N GLY A 92 -20.27 -10.65 -6.54
CA GLY A 92 -21.18 -11.32 -5.61
C GLY A 92 -20.48 -12.34 -4.69
N VAL A 93 -19.16 -12.45 -4.75
CA VAL A 93 -18.38 -13.37 -3.89
C VAL A 93 -18.12 -12.73 -2.54
N ASP A 94 -18.47 -13.42 -1.44
CA ASP A 94 -18.04 -13.02 -0.09
C ASP A 94 -16.56 -13.42 0.10
N ALA A 95 -15.68 -12.44 0.25
CA ALA A 95 -14.26 -12.67 0.40
C ALA A 95 -13.89 -13.53 1.62
N LYS A 96 -14.75 -13.58 2.64
CA LYS A 96 -14.54 -14.44 3.82
C LYS A 96 -14.63 -15.93 3.50
N THR A 97 -15.31 -16.30 2.40
CA THR A 97 -15.44 -17.68 1.95
C THR A 97 -14.27 -18.17 1.11
N ILE A 98 -13.35 -17.29 0.73
CA ILE A 98 -12.19 -17.63 -0.09
C ILE A 98 -11.24 -18.53 0.71
N PRO A 99 -10.92 -19.75 0.19
CA PRO A 99 -9.99 -20.65 0.85
C PRO A 99 -8.56 -20.11 0.82
N LEU A 100 -7.84 -20.16 1.95
CA LEU A 100 -6.46 -19.68 2.05
C LEU A 100 -5.41 -20.71 1.58
N ASP A 101 -5.86 -21.83 1.04
CA ASP A 101 -5.05 -22.92 0.47
C ASP A 101 -5.34 -23.15 -1.03
N ASP A 102 -5.99 -22.19 -1.70
CA ASP A 102 -6.22 -22.25 -3.15
C ASP A 102 -4.88 -22.31 -3.89
N LYS A 103 -4.67 -23.42 -4.63
CA LYS A 103 -3.39 -23.73 -5.25
C LYS A 103 -3.01 -22.77 -6.38
N ASP A 104 -3.99 -22.36 -7.18
CA ASP A 104 -3.78 -21.44 -8.27
C ASP A 104 -3.37 -20.07 -7.73
N THR A 105 -4.06 -19.59 -6.68
CA THR A 105 -3.70 -18.36 -5.98
C THR A 105 -2.32 -18.46 -5.34
N MET A 106 -2.02 -19.56 -4.66
CA MET A 106 -0.69 -19.74 -4.04
C MET A 106 0.44 -19.74 -5.08
N SER A 107 0.19 -20.26 -6.28
CA SER A 107 1.19 -20.37 -7.33
C SER A 107 1.69 -19.01 -7.83
N ILE A 108 0.88 -17.91 -7.75
CA ILE A 108 1.32 -16.61 -8.26
C ILE A 108 2.47 -15.99 -7.46
N PHE A 109 2.70 -16.46 -6.24
CA PHE A 109 3.82 -15.97 -5.41
C PHE A 109 5.18 -16.53 -5.85
N THR A 110 5.20 -17.55 -6.71
CA THR A 110 6.43 -18.18 -7.21
C THR A 110 6.51 -18.26 -8.73
N SER A 111 5.39 -18.08 -9.43
CA SER A 111 5.28 -18.17 -10.89
C SER A 111 4.15 -17.28 -11.38
N SER A 112 4.23 -16.83 -12.61
CA SER A 112 3.14 -16.09 -13.28
C SER A 112 2.31 -16.98 -14.23
N LYS A 113 2.65 -18.24 -14.35
CA LYS A 113 2.07 -19.18 -15.34
C LYS A 113 0.53 -19.26 -15.32
N VAL A 114 -0.07 -19.31 -14.15
CA VAL A 114 -1.55 -19.37 -14.01
C VAL A 114 -2.22 -18.10 -14.53
N LEU A 115 -1.48 -16.98 -14.61
CA LEU A 115 -1.92 -15.70 -15.15
C LEU A 115 -1.79 -15.62 -16.68
N GLY A 116 -1.16 -16.61 -17.32
CA GLY A 116 -1.02 -16.71 -18.77
C GLY A 116 0.28 -16.19 -19.35
N TYR A 117 1.29 -15.90 -18.51
CA TYR A 117 2.65 -15.52 -18.96
C TYR A 117 3.71 -16.14 -18.04
N GLU A 118 4.96 -16.21 -18.52
CA GLU A 118 6.10 -16.75 -17.75
C GLU A 118 7.33 -15.89 -17.97
N ASP A 119 8.14 -15.71 -16.92
CA ASP A 119 9.47 -15.09 -16.95
C ASP A 119 9.54 -13.79 -17.76
N ASP A 120 8.59 -12.89 -17.53
CA ASP A 120 8.52 -11.62 -18.25
C ASP A 120 9.69 -10.71 -17.87
N PRO A 121 10.35 -10.04 -18.84
CA PRO A 121 11.51 -9.21 -18.57
C PRO A 121 11.22 -7.96 -17.71
N ILE A 122 10.00 -7.46 -17.72
CA ILE A 122 9.58 -6.28 -16.94
C ILE A 122 9.05 -6.71 -15.56
N LEU A 123 8.16 -7.71 -15.54
CA LEU A 123 7.47 -8.13 -14.31
C LEU A 123 8.26 -9.15 -13.49
N GLY A 124 9.20 -9.85 -14.13
CA GLY A 124 9.91 -10.97 -13.52
C GLY A 124 9.06 -12.26 -13.46
N PRO A 125 9.50 -13.26 -12.69
CA PRO A 125 8.93 -14.60 -12.75
C PRO A 125 7.64 -14.77 -11.93
N THR A 126 7.31 -13.85 -11.01
CA THR A 126 6.16 -13.98 -10.12
C THR A 126 4.93 -13.24 -10.63
N GLY A 127 3.74 -13.72 -10.28
CA GLY A 127 2.47 -13.03 -10.51
C GLY A 127 2.06 -12.09 -9.36
N ALA A 128 3.00 -11.70 -8.48
CA ALA A 128 2.70 -10.92 -7.27
C ALA A 128 2.56 -9.41 -7.49
N VAL A 129 2.71 -8.92 -8.73
CA VAL A 129 2.47 -7.51 -9.07
C VAL A 129 1.06 -7.09 -8.67
N ALA A 130 0.92 -5.91 -8.09
CA ALA A 130 -0.31 -5.35 -7.51
C ALA A 130 -0.92 -6.12 -6.33
N ILE A 131 -0.26 -7.13 -5.79
CA ILE A 131 -0.70 -7.83 -4.59
C ILE A 131 -0.14 -7.10 -3.35
N PRO A 132 -0.98 -6.61 -2.43
CA PRO A 132 -0.51 -5.99 -1.20
C PRO A 132 0.50 -6.87 -0.46
N GLU A 133 1.39 -6.30 0.30
CA GLU A 133 2.48 -6.96 1.03
C GLU A 133 3.62 -7.51 0.14
N PHE A 134 3.34 -7.90 -1.12
CA PHE A 134 4.27 -8.63 -1.99
C PHE A 134 4.58 -7.92 -3.32
N ASN A 135 4.09 -6.70 -3.51
CA ASN A 135 4.15 -5.98 -4.79
C ASN A 135 5.53 -5.38 -5.11
N THR A 136 6.32 -5.00 -4.10
CA THR A 136 7.59 -4.29 -4.34
C THR A 136 8.65 -5.20 -4.93
N ARG A 137 9.62 -4.64 -5.68
CA ARG A 137 10.79 -5.40 -6.19
C ARG A 137 11.52 -6.15 -5.06
N PHE A 138 11.63 -5.52 -3.89
CA PHE A 138 12.22 -6.13 -2.69
C PHE A 138 11.44 -7.37 -2.22
N THR A 139 10.13 -7.27 -2.04
CA THR A 139 9.31 -8.39 -1.58
C THR A 139 9.15 -9.48 -2.64
N ARG A 140 9.10 -9.13 -3.94
CA ARG A 140 9.14 -10.11 -5.03
C ARG A 140 10.48 -10.87 -5.04
N GLY A 141 11.60 -10.19 -4.73
CA GLY A 141 12.89 -10.85 -4.52
C GLY A 141 12.89 -11.85 -3.37
N MET A 142 12.24 -11.52 -2.24
CA MET A 142 12.05 -12.47 -1.13
C MET A 142 11.26 -13.70 -1.54
N LEU A 143 10.21 -13.54 -2.35
CA LEU A 143 9.41 -14.66 -2.89
C LEU A 143 10.30 -15.62 -3.69
N MET A 144 11.19 -15.08 -4.52
CA MET A 144 12.13 -15.89 -5.32
C MET A 144 13.20 -16.57 -4.45
N ASP A 145 13.72 -15.89 -3.46
CA ASP A 145 14.72 -16.45 -2.53
C ASP A 145 14.15 -17.59 -1.66
N THR A 146 12.83 -17.58 -1.41
CA THR A 146 12.18 -18.49 -0.45
C THR A 146 11.23 -19.51 -1.07
N MET A 147 10.74 -19.27 -2.29
CA MET A 147 9.81 -20.12 -3.03
C MET A 147 8.64 -20.66 -2.17
N PRO A 148 7.80 -19.78 -1.61
CA PRO A 148 6.74 -20.18 -0.68
C PRO A 148 5.66 -21.03 -1.36
N THR A 149 5.26 -22.10 -0.68
CA THR A 149 4.19 -23.00 -1.16
C THR A 149 2.98 -23.06 -0.21
N ARG A 150 3.04 -22.33 0.91
CA ARG A 150 2.01 -22.35 1.95
C ARG A 150 1.73 -20.94 2.46
N PHE A 151 0.51 -20.73 2.93
CA PHE A 151 0.07 -19.46 3.49
C PHE A 151 0.90 -19.01 4.71
N ASP A 152 1.27 -19.92 5.60
CA ASP A 152 2.09 -19.59 6.78
C ASP A 152 3.48 -19.08 6.41
N THR A 153 4.04 -19.57 5.30
CA THR A 153 5.31 -19.03 4.77
C THR A 153 5.14 -17.57 4.31
N LEU A 154 4.02 -17.24 3.64
CA LEU A 154 3.72 -15.84 3.28
C LEU A 154 3.61 -14.93 4.50
N VAL A 155 2.99 -15.42 5.59
CA VAL A 155 2.92 -14.67 6.86
C VAL A 155 4.32 -14.39 7.40
N ARG A 156 5.23 -15.36 7.31
CA ARG A 156 6.62 -15.19 7.74
C ARG A 156 7.37 -14.17 6.89
N LEU A 157 7.17 -14.19 5.57
CA LEU A 157 7.76 -13.22 4.64
C LEU A 157 7.28 -11.79 4.94
N SER A 158 6.00 -11.62 5.24
CA SER A 158 5.46 -10.33 5.69
C SER A 158 6.17 -9.86 6.97
N GLY A 159 6.44 -10.75 7.91
CA GLY A 159 7.25 -10.43 9.10
C GLY A 159 8.67 -9.99 8.75
N PHE A 160 9.33 -10.64 7.80
CA PHE A 160 10.67 -10.26 7.33
C PHE A 160 10.70 -8.86 6.72
N SER A 161 9.67 -8.50 5.94
CA SER A 161 9.63 -7.20 5.24
C SER A 161 9.27 -6.02 6.14
N HIS A 162 8.50 -6.26 7.19
CA HIS A 162 8.05 -5.22 8.13
C HIS A 162 9.01 -5.01 9.30
N GLY A 163 9.87 -5.98 9.61
CA GLY A 163 10.87 -5.85 10.65
C GLY A 163 12.10 -5.05 10.20
N THR A 164 12.90 -4.61 11.16
CA THR A 164 14.18 -3.97 10.91
C THR A 164 15.31 -4.93 11.23
N ASP A 165 16.26 -5.10 10.30
CA ASP A 165 17.39 -6.06 10.38
C ASP A 165 16.94 -7.52 10.60
N VAL A 166 15.81 -7.88 10.00
CA VAL A 166 15.24 -9.23 10.06
C VAL A 166 15.60 -10.02 8.80
N TRP A 167 15.51 -9.39 7.61
CA TRP A 167 15.77 -10.07 6.35
C TRP A 167 17.22 -9.96 5.88
N LEU A 168 17.64 -8.74 5.45
CA LEU A 168 18.98 -8.52 4.94
C LEU A 168 20.03 -8.65 6.06
N GLY A 169 21.12 -9.35 5.75
CA GLY A 169 22.19 -9.61 6.73
C GLY A 169 21.78 -10.55 7.87
N ASN A 170 20.59 -11.15 7.82
CA ASN A 170 20.04 -12.03 8.84
C ASN A 170 19.35 -13.25 8.23
N ALA A 171 18.01 -13.32 8.19
CA ALA A 171 17.26 -14.47 7.70
C ALA A 171 17.65 -14.89 6.27
N LYS A 172 17.84 -13.93 5.37
CA LYS A 172 18.27 -14.19 3.98
C LYS A 172 19.59 -15.00 3.96
N ASP A 173 20.59 -14.55 4.68
CA ASP A 173 21.91 -15.19 4.68
C ASP A 173 21.83 -16.61 5.25
N LEU A 174 21.03 -16.80 6.30
CA LEU A 174 20.82 -18.12 6.92
C LEU A 174 20.13 -19.11 5.98
N ILE A 175 19.18 -18.63 5.20
CA ILE A 175 18.42 -19.44 4.23
C ILE A 175 19.31 -19.79 3.03
N ILE A 176 19.99 -18.81 2.46
CA ILE A 176 20.87 -19.01 1.28
C ILE A 176 22.04 -19.95 1.62
N SER A 177 22.64 -19.77 2.79
CA SER A 177 23.72 -20.65 3.27
C SER A 177 23.25 -22.03 3.69
N LYS A 178 21.93 -22.29 3.69
CA LYS A 178 21.30 -23.52 4.19
C LYS A 178 21.59 -23.81 5.67
N THR A 179 21.97 -22.79 6.45
CA THR A 179 22.15 -22.90 7.90
C THR A 179 20.79 -23.08 8.59
N ALA A 180 19.75 -22.44 8.05
CA ALA A 180 18.38 -22.54 8.53
C ALA A 180 17.39 -22.61 7.34
N THR A 181 16.19 -23.09 7.61
CA THR A 181 15.08 -23.05 6.66
C THR A 181 14.23 -21.80 6.86
N VAL A 182 13.40 -21.44 5.89
CA VAL A 182 12.43 -20.34 6.04
C VAL A 182 11.61 -20.53 7.30
N ASP A 183 11.12 -21.74 7.54
CA ASP A 183 10.23 -22.07 8.66
C ASP A 183 10.93 -22.00 10.03
N SER A 184 12.25 -22.11 10.08
CA SER A 184 13.02 -22.06 11.33
C SER A 184 13.58 -20.69 11.66
N THR A 185 13.62 -19.75 10.70
CA THR A 185 14.12 -18.39 10.91
C THR A 185 13.09 -17.49 11.62
N ILE A 186 13.56 -16.43 12.27
CA ILE A 186 12.70 -15.50 13.02
C ILE A 186 12.01 -14.55 12.03
N GLY A 187 10.69 -14.65 11.89
CA GLY A 187 9.88 -13.75 11.07
C GLY A 187 9.08 -12.72 11.88
N CYS A 188 8.65 -13.08 13.09
CA CYS A 188 7.88 -12.19 13.97
C CYS A 188 8.27 -12.41 15.43
N ARG A 189 7.81 -11.50 16.31
CA ARG A 189 8.13 -11.59 17.75
C ARG A 189 7.64 -12.88 18.39
N ASP A 190 6.49 -13.36 17.98
CA ASP A 190 5.86 -14.57 18.51
C ASP A 190 6.71 -15.81 18.24
N ASP A 191 7.44 -15.86 17.12
CA ASP A 191 8.34 -16.98 16.79
C ASP A 191 9.41 -17.16 17.86
N ILE A 192 9.98 -16.06 18.39
CA ILE A 192 11.00 -16.14 19.45
C ILE A 192 10.42 -16.74 20.70
N MET A 193 9.28 -16.23 21.17
CA MET A 193 8.67 -16.70 22.42
C MET A 193 8.33 -18.19 22.34
N ILE A 194 7.65 -18.61 21.27
CA ILE A 194 7.21 -19.99 21.09
C ILE A 194 8.40 -20.92 20.97
N TYR A 195 9.43 -20.54 20.21
CA TYR A 195 10.62 -21.37 20.04
C TYR A 195 11.38 -21.57 21.36
N LEU A 196 11.61 -20.50 22.14
CA LEU A 196 12.29 -20.61 23.42
C LEU A 196 11.52 -21.48 24.45
N ILE A 197 10.19 -21.36 24.47
CA ILE A 197 9.33 -22.25 25.28
C ILE A 197 9.48 -23.69 24.82
N SER A 198 9.49 -23.94 23.49
CA SER A 198 9.68 -25.31 22.97
C SER A 198 11.06 -25.91 23.31
N CYS A 199 12.07 -25.07 23.53
CA CYS A 199 13.38 -25.46 24.03
C CYS A 199 13.41 -25.71 25.58
N GLY A 200 12.26 -25.56 26.25
CA GLY A 200 12.12 -25.79 27.68
C GLY A 200 12.40 -24.58 28.57
N MET A 201 12.53 -23.38 27.98
CA MET A 201 12.68 -22.15 28.76
C MET A 201 11.34 -21.72 29.38
N LEU A 202 11.40 -21.09 30.56
CA LEU A 202 10.21 -20.56 31.25
C LEU A 202 9.48 -19.51 30.38
N GLU A 203 8.15 -19.57 30.33
CA GLU A 203 7.30 -18.66 29.55
C GLU A 203 7.59 -17.19 29.83
N LYS A 204 7.64 -16.81 31.12
CA LYS A 204 7.92 -15.43 31.54
C LYS A 204 9.32 -14.96 31.10
N ARG A 205 10.30 -15.84 31.06
CA ARG A 205 11.65 -15.51 30.60
C ARG A 205 11.71 -15.40 29.11
N SER A 206 11.08 -16.32 28.38
CA SER A 206 10.93 -16.30 26.92
C SER A 206 10.24 -15.03 26.45
N PHE A 207 9.18 -14.61 27.15
CA PHE A 207 8.49 -13.33 26.88
C PHE A 207 9.44 -12.13 27.07
N LYS A 208 10.22 -12.07 28.15
CA LYS A 208 11.16 -10.97 28.40
C LYS A 208 12.24 -10.89 27.32
N ILE A 209 12.76 -12.03 26.87
CA ILE A 209 13.75 -12.08 25.79
C ILE A 209 13.11 -11.58 24.50
N MET A 210 11.95 -12.09 24.14
CA MET A 210 11.20 -11.66 22.97
C MET A 210 10.95 -10.14 22.98
N GLU A 211 10.48 -9.58 24.09
CA GLU A 211 10.20 -8.15 24.23
C GLU A 211 11.46 -7.27 24.09
N ALA A 212 12.60 -7.73 24.61
CA ALA A 212 13.87 -7.02 24.45
C ALA A 212 14.34 -7.03 22.99
N VAL A 213 14.30 -8.21 22.34
CA VAL A 213 14.70 -8.38 20.93
C VAL A 213 13.79 -7.55 20.00
N ARG A 214 12.45 -7.64 20.15
CA ARG A 214 11.55 -6.91 19.27
C ARG A 214 11.70 -5.38 19.33
N LYS A 215 12.16 -4.86 20.46
CA LYS A 215 12.43 -3.42 20.67
C LYS A 215 13.88 -3.02 20.30
N GLY A 216 14.66 -3.94 19.75
CA GLY A 216 16.05 -3.70 19.36
C GLY A 216 17.02 -3.48 20.52
N ARG A 217 16.64 -3.92 21.72
CA ARG A 217 17.48 -3.80 22.94
C ARG A 217 18.54 -4.91 23.06
N GLY A 218 18.55 -5.85 22.11
CA GLY A 218 19.39 -7.04 22.18
C GLY A 218 18.88 -8.07 23.18
N LEU A 219 19.79 -8.94 23.64
CA LEU A 219 19.47 -9.96 24.65
C LEU A 219 19.60 -9.38 26.06
N PRO A 220 18.65 -9.64 26.98
CA PRO A 220 18.77 -9.28 28.37
C PRO A 220 19.95 -10.02 29.04
N ASP A 221 20.46 -9.48 30.16
CA ASP A 221 21.54 -10.07 30.93
C ASP A 221 21.26 -11.55 31.27
N GLY A 222 22.24 -12.41 31.05
CA GLY A 222 22.17 -13.85 31.28
C GLY A 222 21.31 -14.64 30.28
N ALA A 223 20.64 -13.96 29.33
CA ALA A 223 19.75 -14.63 28.38
C ALA A 223 20.50 -15.52 27.38
N GLU A 224 21.70 -15.12 26.97
CA GLU A 224 22.51 -15.90 26.04
C GLU A 224 22.93 -17.23 26.64
N GLU A 225 23.44 -17.23 27.87
CA GLU A 225 23.83 -18.42 28.59
C GLU A 225 22.66 -19.37 28.84
N GLU A 226 21.48 -18.81 29.18
CA GLU A 226 20.25 -19.59 29.37
C GLU A 226 19.80 -20.22 28.04
N MET A 227 19.87 -19.50 26.93
CA MET A 227 19.53 -20.02 25.61
C MET A 227 20.47 -21.13 25.17
N VAL A 228 21.79 -20.98 25.38
CA VAL A 228 22.79 -22.03 25.11
C VAL A 228 22.49 -23.27 25.95
N GLN A 229 22.21 -23.12 27.26
CA GLN A 229 21.85 -24.23 28.15
C GLN A 229 20.57 -24.94 27.72
N ALA A 230 19.61 -24.21 27.14
CA ALA A 230 18.39 -24.76 26.59
C ALA A 230 18.56 -25.39 25.19
N GLY A 231 19.78 -25.41 24.64
CA GLY A 231 20.10 -26.02 23.35
C GLY A 231 19.71 -25.16 22.16
N VAL A 232 19.50 -23.84 22.34
CA VAL A 232 19.25 -22.91 21.23
C VAL A 232 20.52 -22.77 20.39
N PRO A 233 20.44 -22.94 19.04
CA PRO A 233 21.63 -22.89 18.20
C PRO A 233 22.23 -21.47 18.12
N ASP A 234 23.54 -21.38 17.93
CA ASP A 234 24.29 -20.12 17.88
C ASP A 234 23.78 -19.19 16.81
N TRP A 235 23.36 -19.71 15.64
CA TRP A 235 22.81 -18.89 14.56
C TRP A 235 21.49 -18.21 14.97
N TYR A 236 20.66 -18.87 15.80
CA TYR A 236 19.39 -18.30 16.29
C TYR A 236 19.66 -17.16 17.28
N ILE A 237 20.60 -17.40 18.22
CA ILE A 237 21.07 -16.38 19.15
C ILE A 237 21.67 -15.19 18.40
N GLY A 238 22.49 -15.46 17.39
CA GLY A 238 23.07 -14.45 16.52
C GLY A 238 22.01 -13.64 15.75
N SER A 239 20.94 -14.30 15.30
CA SER A 239 19.80 -13.65 14.67
C SER A 239 19.08 -12.70 15.63
N CYS A 240 18.79 -13.14 16.86
CA CYS A 240 18.19 -12.30 17.90
C CYS A 240 19.00 -11.03 18.18
N LYS A 241 20.33 -11.11 18.17
CA LYS A 241 21.22 -9.96 18.43
C LYS A 241 21.21 -8.92 17.32
N LYS A 242 20.93 -9.32 16.06
CA LYS A 242 20.89 -8.42 14.89
C LYS A 242 19.60 -7.64 14.80
N ILE A 243 18.48 -8.22 15.21
CA ILE A 243 17.14 -7.66 15.07
C ILE A 243 16.99 -6.33 15.82
N LYS A 244 16.44 -5.32 15.14
CA LYS A 244 16.14 -4.01 15.72
C LYS A 244 14.67 -3.77 15.95
N TYR A 245 13.81 -4.40 15.15
CA TYR A 245 12.36 -4.31 15.32
C TYR A 245 11.65 -5.55 14.75
N LEU A 246 10.66 -6.08 15.48
CA LEU A 246 9.81 -7.17 15.03
C LEU A 246 8.33 -6.84 15.16
N PHE A 247 7.58 -7.23 14.15
CA PHE A 247 6.13 -7.17 14.14
C PHE A 247 5.47 -8.34 14.88
N PRO A 248 4.23 -8.13 15.40
CA PRO A 248 3.43 -9.24 15.94
C PRO A 248 2.90 -10.13 14.81
N LYS A 249 2.82 -11.43 15.07
CA LYS A 249 2.31 -12.42 14.10
C LYS A 249 0.86 -12.13 13.69
N ALA A 250 0.01 -11.73 14.64
CA ALA A 250 -1.39 -11.41 14.37
C ALA A 250 -1.55 -10.29 13.32
N HIS A 251 -0.69 -9.27 13.36
CA HIS A 251 -0.66 -8.21 12.34
C HIS A 251 -0.33 -8.80 10.97
N ALA A 252 0.76 -9.55 10.85
CA ALA A 252 1.16 -10.19 9.60
C ALA A 252 0.07 -11.09 9.03
N VAL A 253 -0.57 -11.92 9.87
CA VAL A 253 -1.67 -12.80 9.45
C VAL A 253 -2.84 -11.99 8.87
N ALA A 254 -3.26 -10.91 9.55
CA ALA A 254 -4.39 -10.09 9.10
C ALA A 254 -4.15 -9.49 7.70
N TYR A 255 -2.97 -8.91 7.47
CA TYR A 255 -2.62 -8.30 6.19
C TYR A 255 -2.39 -9.33 5.08
N VAL A 256 -1.74 -10.44 5.39
CA VAL A 256 -1.53 -11.52 4.40
C VAL A 256 -2.86 -12.20 4.03
N MET A 257 -3.82 -12.32 4.96
CA MET A 257 -5.16 -12.80 4.61
C MET A 257 -5.86 -11.88 3.60
N MET A 258 -5.79 -10.56 3.79
CA MET A 258 -6.33 -9.60 2.81
C MET A 258 -5.59 -9.72 1.47
N ALA A 259 -4.26 -9.75 1.50
CA ALA A 259 -3.44 -9.90 0.29
C ALA A 259 -3.77 -11.18 -0.48
N PHE A 260 -3.93 -12.31 0.20
CA PHE A 260 -4.28 -13.59 -0.41
C PHE A 260 -5.67 -13.57 -1.04
N ARG A 261 -6.66 -12.96 -0.37
CA ARG A 261 -8.01 -12.77 -0.93
C ARG A 261 -8.00 -11.89 -2.17
N ILE A 262 -7.24 -10.81 -2.16
CA ILE A 262 -7.03 -9.96 -3.34
C ILE A 262 -6.36 -10.75 -4.47
N ALA A 263 -5.33 -11.55 -4.14
CA ALA A 263 -4.66 -12.44 -5.08
C ALA A 263 -5.61 -13.47 -5.70
N TRP A 264 -6.54 -14.00 -4.92
CA TRP A 264 -7.57 -14.91 -5.41
C TRP A 264 -8.47 -14.24 -6.47
N PHE A 265 -8.90 -13.00 -6.23
CA PHE A 265 -9.65 -12.24 -7.24
C PHE A 265 -8.80 -11.99 -8.49
N LYS A 266 -7.52 -11.71 -8.35
CA LYS A 266 -6.60 -11.53 -9.50
C LYS A 266 -6.55 -12.76 -10.39
N VAL A 267 -6.58 -13.95 -9.80
CA VAL A 267 -6.56 -15.24 -10.53
C VAL A 267 -7.93 -15.55 -11.12
N HIS A 268 -8.98 -15.55 -10.30
CA HIS A 268 -10.30 -16.07 -10.64
C HIS A 268 -11.28 -15.03 -11.20
N HIS A 269 -11.08 -13.75 -10.88
CA HIS A 269 -11.91 -12.61 -11.34
C HIS A 269 -11.05 -11.42 -11.76
N PRO A 270 -10.23 -11.56 -12.82
CA PRO A 270 -9.22 -10.57 -13.16
C PRO A 270 -9.78 -9.17 -13.48
N LEU A 271 -10.86 -9.04 -14.24
CA LEU A 271 -11.40 -7.72 -14.58
C LEU A 271 -11.88 -6.93 -13.35
N PRO A 272 -12.65 -7.52 -12.40
CA PRO A 272 -12.94 -6.88 -11.12
C PRO A 272 -11.71 -6.49 -10.31
N PHE A 273 -10.68 -7.34 -10.28
CA PHE A 273 -9.42 -7.04 -9.62
C PHE A 273 -8.74 -5.80 -10.21
N TYR A 274 -8.54 -5.75 -11.53
CA TYR A 274 -7.89 -4.61 -12.18
C TYR A 274 -8.75 -3.34 -12.08
N ALA A 275 -10.07 -3.43 -12.21
CA ALA A 275 -10.97 -2.28 -12.04
C ALA A 275 -10.87 -1.67 -10.64
N ALA A 276 -10.82 -2.49 -9.58
CA ALA A 276 -10.65 -2.05 -8.20
C ALA A 276 -9.26 -1.45 -7.97
N TYR A 277 -8.21 -2.08 -8.49
CA TYR A 277 -6.83 -1.58 -8.39
C TYR A 277 -6.68 -0.21 -9.07
N PHE A 278 -7.09 -0.08 -10.32
CA PHE A 278 -6.98 1.18 -11.06
C PHE A 278 -7.83 2.29 -10.44
N TYR A 279 -8.99 1.97 -9.87
CA TYR A 279 -9.79 2.92 -9.10
C TYR A 279 -8.98 3.48 -7.92
N ARG A 280 -8.36 2.61 -7.11
CA ARG A 280 -7.56 3.07 -5.96
C ARG A 280 -6.34 3.89 -6.38
N ARG A 281 -5.71 3.52 -7.49
CA ARG A 281 -4.59 4.29 -8.06
C ARG A 281 -5.04 5.66 -8.56
N SER A 282 -6.17 5.75 -9.26
CA SER A 282 -6.70 7.02 -9.78
C SER A 282 -7.06 8.02 -8.67
N GLN A 283 -7.52 7.55 -7.52
CA GLN A 283 -7.84 8.40 -6.35
C GLN A 283 -6.61 9.13 -5.80
N LYS A 284 -5.42 8.61 -6.05
CA LYS A 284 -4.14 9.18 -5.61
C LYS A 284 -3.39 9.87 -6.77
N GLY A 285 -4.02 10.02 -7.93
CA GLY A 285 -3.37 10.56 -9.14
C GLY A 285 -2.34 9.62 -9.77
N GLY A 286 -2.36 8.34 -9.41
CA GLY A 286 -1.44 7.31 -9.91
C GLY A 286 -1.95 6.58 -11.16
N PHE A 287 -3.01 7.04 -11.83
CA PHE A 287 -3.48 6.51 -13.11
C PHE A 287 -3.70 7.67 -14.09
N ASP A 288 -3.11 7.58 -15.27
CA ASP A 288 -3.25 8.54 -16.36
C ASP A 288 -3.65 7.81 -17.66
N ALA A 289 -4.83 8.13 -18.16
CA ALA A 289 -5.38 7.49 -19.38
C ALA A 289 -4.48 7.66 -20.60
N ALA A 290 -3.85 8.82 -20.78
CA ALA A 290 -2.98 9.09 -21.92
C ALA A 290 -1.73 8.16 -21.93
N LEU A 291 -1.19 7.84 -20.76
CA LEU A 291 -0.03 6.97 -20.63
C LEU A 291 -0.40 5.48 -20.66
N MET A 292 -1.62 5.13 -20.23
CA MET A 292 -1.97 3.76 -19.85
C MET A 292 -2.98 3.08 -20.80
N THR A 293 -3.82 3.83 -21.48
CA THR A 293 -4.90 3.24 -22.32
C THR A 293 -4.57 3.12 -23.80
N GLY A 294 -3.41 3.60 -24.22
CA GLY A 294 -2.95 3.59 -25.62
C GLY A 294 -2.42 2.27 -26.17
N GLY A 295 -2.55 1.18 -25.41
CA GLY A 295 -2.04 -0.15 -25.77
C GLY A 295 -0.69 -0.49 -25.13
N ILE A 296 -0.26 -1.75 -25.31
CA ILE A 296 0.92 -2.29 -24.62
C ILE A 296 2.21 -1.58 -25.02
N ASP A 297 2.39 -1.23 -26.30
CA ASP A 297 3.60 -0.56 -26.79
C ASP A 297 3.76 0.84 -26.18
N ASN A 298 2.64 1.57 -26.00
CA ASN A 298 2.65 2.87 -25.33
C ASN A 298 3.06 2.72 -23.86
N VAL A 299 2.58 1.69 -23.20
CA VAL A 299 2.93 1.41 -21.79
C VAL A 299 4.42 1.06 -21.65
N ILE A 300 4.96 0.22 -22.52
CA ILE A 300 6.39 -0.13 -22.54
C ILE A 300 7.24 1.13 -22.73
N ALA A 301 6.89 1.98 -23.69
CA ALA A 301 7.63 3.22 -23.95
C ALA A 301 7.65 4.17 -22.73
N ASN A 302 6.54 4.24 -21.97
CA ASN A 302 6.47 5.04 -20.75
C ASN A 302 7.25 4.41 -19.58
N ILE A 303 7.25 3.07 -19.45
CA ILE A 303 8.08 2.36 -18.47
C ILE A 303 9.56 2.65 -18.74
N ASP A 304 10.01 2.45 -19.99
CA ASP A 304 11.40 2.68 -20.39
C ASP A 304 11.82 4.15 -20.17
N ALA A 305 10.93 5.09 -20.45
CA ALA A 305 11.20 6.51 -20.25
C ALA A 305 11.45 6.87 -18.78
N ILE A 306 10.73 6.24 -17.86
CA ILE A 306 10.88 6.47 -16.41
C ILE A 306 12.12 5.71 -15.88
N ASP A 307 12.29 4.45 -16.23
CA ASP A 307 13.41 3.62 -15.76
C ASP A 307 14.78 4.16 -16.23
N ASN A 308 14.85 4.84 -17.38
CA ASN A 308 16.07 5.47 -17.90
C ASN A 308 16.27 6.92 -17.42
N ASN A 309 15.37 7.47 -16.61
CA ASN A 309 15.47 8.82 -16.10
C ASN A 309 16.11 8.84 -14.70
N GLU A 310 17.39 9.23 -14.63
CA GLU A 310 18.14 9.33 -13.36
C GLU A 310 17.54 10.38 -12.39
N ASP A 311 16.77 11.35 -12.91
CA ASP A 311 16.10 12.40 -12.15
C ASP A 311 14.60 12.12 -11.92
N ALA A 312 14.17 10.84 -12.03
CA ALA A 312 12.78 10.45 -11.83
C ALA A 312 12.27 10.92 -10.47
N SER A 313 11.12 11.60 -10.47
CA SER A 313 10.49 12.08 -9.24
C SER A 313 9.75 10.93 -8.53
N ALA A 314 9.45 11.10 -7.23
CA ALA A 314 8.60 10.16 -6.49
C ALA A 314 7.22 9.94 -7.15
N LYS A 315 6.72 10.93 -7.91
CA LYS A 315 5.50 10.80 -8.70
C LYS A 315 5.70 9.87 -9.90
N ASP A 316 6.86 9.94 -10.56
CA ASP A 316 7.19 9.06 -11.68
C ASP A 316 7.34 7.61 -11.22
N GLU A 317 7.99 7.38 -10.07
CA GLU A 317 8.08 6.05 -9.44
C GLU A 317 6.70 5.50 -9.07
N ASP A 318 5.79 6.36 -8.59
CA ASP A 318 4.41 5.97 -8.29
C ASP A 318 3.63 5.61 -9.56
N LEU A 319 3.81 6.36 -10.66
CA LEU A 319 3.25 6.04 -11.97
C LEU A 319 3.83 4.74 -12.53
N LEU A 320 5.14 4.51 -12.39
CA LEU A 320 5.81 3.27 -12.82
C LEU A 320 5.16 2.04 -12.19
N THR A 321 4.87 2.11 -10.89
CA THR A 321 4.16 1.03 -10.18
C THR A 321 2.81 0.70 -10.83
N THR A 322 2.08 1.70 -11.31
CA THR A 322 0.80 1.48 -12.00
C THR A 322 1.00 1.00 -13.43
N LEU A 323 2.00 1.53 -14.14
CA LEU A 323 2.35 1.11 -15.50
C LEU A 323 2.73 -0.37 -15.56
N GLU A 324 3.50 -0.89 -14.58
CA GLU A 324 3.81 -2.33 -14.47
C GLU A 324 2.51 -3.17 -14.39
N VAL A 325 1.50 -2.71 -13.65
CA VAL A 325 0.21 -3.41 -13.53
C VAL A 325 -0.63 -3.30 -14.82
N VAL A 326 -0.61 -2.15 -15.48
CA VAL A 326 -1.27 -1.97 -16.79
C VAL A 326 -0.58 -2.82 -17.86
N TYR A 327 0.74 -2.92 -17.81
CA TYR A 327 1.49 -3.82 -18.69
C TYR A 327 1.05 -5.27 -18.49
N GLU A 328 0.97 -5.76 -17.24
CA GLU A 328 0.44 -7.10 -16.93
C GLU A 328 -0.98 -7.28 -17.46
N PHE A 329 -1.84 -6.28 -17.29
CA PHE A 329 -3.21 -6.30 -17.78
C PHE A 329 -3.28 -6.54 -19.29
N TYR A 330 -2.48 -5.83 -20.08
CA TYR A 330 -2.39 -6.06 -21.52
C TYR A 330 -1.75 -7.42 -21.86
N LEU A 331 -0.69 -7.80 -21.16
CA LEU A 331 0.00 -9.08 -21.38
C LEU A 331 -0.93 -10.28 -21.18
N ARG A 332 -1.88 -10.14 -20.25
CA ARG A 332 -2.95 -11.14 -20.03
C ARG A 332 -4.07 -11.10 -21.07
N GLY A 333 -3.97 -10.27 -22.09
CA GLY A 333 -4.95 -10.16 -23.18
C GLY A 333 -6.16 -9.28 -22.87
N PHE A 334 -6.16 -8.54 -21.75
CA PHE A 334 -7.20 -7.57 -21.44
C PHE A 334 -6.97 -6.23 -22.13
N SER A 335 -8.00 -5.40 -22.21
CA SER A 335 -7.91 -4.09 -22.84
C SER A 335 -8.88 -3.08 -22.22
N PHE A 336 -8.59 -1.80 -22.41
CA PHE A 336 -9.50 -0.71 -22.05
C PHE A 336 -10.51 -0.43 -23.18
N ALA A 337 -11.72 -0.06 -22.77
CA ALA A 337 -12.67 0.61 -23.67
C ALA A 337 -12.31 2.11 -23.72
N PRO A 338 -12.61 2.81 -24.83
CA PRO A 338 -12.40 4.26 -24.91
C PRO A 338 -13.30 4.99 -23.91
N ILE A 339 -12.77 6.06 -23.28
CA ILE A 339 -13.56 6.95 -22.44
C ILE A 339 -14.72 7.49 -23.25
N SER A 340 -15.93 7.51 -22.68
CA SER A 340 -17.16 7.89 -23.38
C SER A 340 -17.96 8.86 -22.55
N ILE A 341 -18.40 9.96 -23.17
CA ILE A 341 -19.29 10.93 -22.54
C ILE A 341 -20.59 10.27 -22.05
N TYR A 342 -21.06 9.20 -22.70
CA TYR A 342 -22.29 8.51 -22.34
C TYR A 342 -22.11 7.39 -21.30
N ASP A 343 -20.99 6.68 -21.36
CA ASP A 343 -20.81 5.44 -20.62
C ASP A 343 -19.88 5.55 -19.41
N SER A 344 -18.83 6.40 -19.48
CA SER A 344 -17.84 6.50 -18.41
C SER A 344 -18.45 7.02 -17.10
N HIS A 345 -18.04 6.45 -15.97
CA HIS A 345 -18.41 6.95 -14.65
C HIS A 345 -17.52 8.14 -14.26
N ALA A 346 -17.94 8.94 -13.28
CA ALA A 346 -17.12 10.04 -12.79
C ALA A 346 -15.76 9.54 -12.27
N ILE A 347 -15.77 8.52 -11.39
CA ILE A 347 -14.59 8.05 -10.64
C ILE A 347 -14.32 6.55 -10.72
N LYS A 348 -15.33 5.72 -11.09
CA LYS A 348 -15.20 4.25 -11.05
C LYS A 348 -14.83 3.67 -12.41
N PHE A 349 -13.89 2.74 -12.42
CA PHE A 349 -13.62 1.87 -13.57
C PHE A 349 -14.77 0.86 -13.70
N LEU A 350 -15.40 0.81 -14.85
CA LEU A 350 -16.51 -0.09 -15.12
C LEU A 350 -16.06 -1.25 -16.02
N ILE A 351 -16.76 -2.37 -15.91
CA ILE A 351 -16.55 -3.51 -16.81
C ILE A 351 -17.67 -3.49 -17.84
N LYS A 352 -17.31 -3.36 -19.12
CA LYS A 352 -18.24 -3.31 -20.23
C LYS A 352 -17.70 -4.16 -21.39
N ASP A 353 -18.49 -5.11 -21.86
CA ASP A 353 -18.17 -5.98 -23.02
C ASP A 353 -16.79 -6.65 -22.90
N GLY A 354 -16.44 -7.13 -21.69
CA GLY A 354 -15.16 -7.80 -21.41
C GLY A 354 -13.94 -6.88 -21.35
N LYS A 355 -14.16 -5.54 -21.35
CA LYS A 355 -13.12 -4.50 -21.24
C LYS A 355 -13.33 -3.65 -20.01
N ILE A 356 -12.25 -2.98 -19.57
CA ILE A 356 -12.35 -1.97 -18.53
C ILE A 356 -12.56 -0.60 -19.17
N LEU A 357 -13.65 0.07 -18.80
CA LEU A 357 -13.98 1.44 -19.20
C LEU A 357 -13.46 2.41 -18.14
N PRO A 358 -12.46 3.26 -18.47
CA PRO A 358 -11.92 4.23 -17.53
C PRO A 358 -12.92 5.34 -17.20
N PRO A 359 -12.85 5.90 -15.98
CA PRO A 359 -13.66 7.04 -15.56
C PRO A 359 -13.13 8.35 -16.14
N PHE A 360 -13.92 9.42 -15.99
CA PHE A 360 -13.48 10.75 -16.40
C PHE A 360 -12.25 11.25 -15.64
N VAL A 361 -12.13 10.95 -14.33
CA VAL A 361 -10.94 11.33 -13.54
C VAL A 361 -9.64 10.62 -13.96
N ALA A 362 -9.71 9.61 -14.82
CA ALA A 362 -8.54 8.99 -15.44
C ALA A 362 -7.84 9.93 -16.45
N ILE A 363 -8.52 10.99 -16.89
CA ILE A 363 -7.94 12.05 -17.72
C ILE A 363 -7.18 13.00 -16.78
N SER A 364 -5.87 13.07 -16.94
CA SER A 364 -5.01 13.93 -16.09
C SER A 364 -5.46 15.39 -16.18
N GLY A 365 -5.65 16.02 -15.03
CA GLY A 365 -6.13 17.41 -14.92
C GLY A 365 -7.64 17.57 -14.86
N LEU A 366 -8.45 16.52 -15.08
CA LEU A 366 -9.90 16.56 -14.95
C LEU A 366 -10.31 16.15 -13.52
N GLY A 367 -10.64 17.13 -12.68
CA GLY A 367 -10.98 16.90 -11.28
C GLY A 367 -12.36 16.28 -11.07
N GLU A 368 -12.60 15.71 -9.88
CA GLU A 368 -13.85 15.03 -9.53
C GLU A 368 -15.10 15.89 -9.71
N SER A 369 -15.04 17.18 -9.38
CA SER A 369 -16.19 18.08 -9.51
C SER A 369 -16.68 18.20 -10.96
N ALA A 370 -15.76 18.30 -11.92
CA ALA A 370 -16.06 18.30 -13.35
C ALA A 370 -16.53 16.91 -13.82
N ALA A 371 -15.92 15.85 -13.32
CA ALA A 371 -16.29 14.48 -13.65
C ALA A 371 -17.73 14.15 -13.23
N TRP A 372 -18.12 14.55 -12.03
CA TRP A 372 -19.50 14.39 -11.54
C TRP A 372 -20.49 15.27 -12.33
N ASP A 373 -20.11 16.50 -12.71
CA ASP A 373 -20.93 17.38 -13.51
C ASP A 373 -21.23 16.78 -14.91
N LEU A 374 -20.23 16.16 -15.54
CA LEU A 374 -20.41 15.40 -16.79
C LEU A 374 -21.42 14.26 -16.61
N MET A 375 -21.31 13.52 -15.54
CA MET A 375 -22.19 12.39 -15.27
C MET A 375 -23.65 12.83 -14.99
N GLU A 376 -23.82 13.92 -14.25
CA GLU A 376 -25.16 14.50 -14.00
C GLU A 376 -25.75 15.19 -15.24
N GLY A 377 -24.93 15.97 -15.95
CA GLY A 377 -25.35 16.74 -17.12
C GLY A 377 -25.82 15.89 -18.29
N ARG A 378 -25.35 14.65 -18.40
CA ARG A 378 -25.75 13.70 -19.47
C ARG A 378 -27.04 12.92 -19.17
N LYS A 379 -27.55 12.94 -17.94
CA LYS A 379 -28.70 12.11 -17.55
C LYS A 379 -29.92 12.41 -18.45
N GLY A 380 -30.40 11.36 -19.13
CA GLY A 380 -31.57 11.44 -20.00
C GLY A 380 -31.39 12.30 -21.25
N LYS A 381 -30.16 12.64 -21.64
CA LYS A 381 -29.84 13.46 -22.79
C LYS A 381 -29.07 12.69 -23.86
N THR A 382 -29.36 13.01 -25.10
CA THR A 382 -28.56 12.71 -26.29
C THR A 382 -28.11 14.03 -26.87
N PHE A 383 -26.80 14.23 -26.98
CA PHE A 383 -26.23 15.49 -27.47
C PHE A 383 -26.05 15.45 -28.98
N LEU A 384 -26.27 16.58 -29.60
CA LEU A 384 -26.05 16.79 -31.06
C LEU A 384 -24.66 17.38 -31.32
N SER A 385 -24.02 17.98 -30.32
CA SER A 385 -22.70 18.60 -30.45
C SER A 385 -21.96 18.66 -29.12
N ILE A 386 -20.64 18.92 -29.19
CA ILE A 386 -19.79 19.16 -28.03
C ILE A 386 -20.20 20.44 -27.29
N GLU A 387 -20.70 21.47 -28.00
CA GLU A 387 -21.23 22.69 -27.39
C GLU A 387 -22.45 22.43 -26.50
N GLU A 388 -23.31 21.49 -26.87
CA GLU A 388 -24.44 21.08 -26.00
C GLU A 388 -23.97 20.39 -24.71
N VAL A 389 -22.89 19.58 -24.78
CA VAL A 389 -22.30 19.00 -23.61
C VAL A 389 -21.75 20.09 -22.69
N ALA A 390 -21.03 21.07 -23.23
CA ALA A 390 -20.50 22.19 -22.47
C ALA A 390 -21.60 23.01 -21.77
N ALA A 391 -22.73 23.26 -22.51
CA ALA A 391 -23.87 23.94 -21.92
C ALA A 391 -24.59 23.16 -20.83
N ALA A 392 -24.59 21.83 -20.90
CA ALA A 392 -25.17 20.95 -19.90
C ALA A 392 -24.31 20.76 -18.66
N CYS A 393 -23.00 21.05 -18.74
CA CYS A 393 -21.99 20.75 -17.71
C CYS A 393 -21.20 22.03 -17.36
N PRO A 394 -21.77 22.96 -16.57
CA PRO A 394 -21.19 24.29 -16.34
C PRO A 394 -19.90 24.27 -15.52
N LYS A 395 -19.62 23.18 -14.76
CA LYS A 395 -18.36 23.01 -14.01
C LYS A 395 -17.21 22.48 -14.87
N VAL A 396 -17.50 22.10 -16.12
CA VAL A 396 -16.50 21.61 -17.06
C VAL A 396 -15.93 22.80 -17.85
N SER A 397 -14.70 23.16 -17.57
CA SER A 397 -14.02 24.27 -18.24
C SER A 397 -13.72 23.97 -19.71
N LYS A 398 -13.39 25.01 -20.48
CA LYS A 398 -12.95 24.83 -21.88
C LYS A 398 -11.72 23.94 -21.99
N THR A 399 -10.80 24.02 -21.01
CA THR A 399 -9.63 23.15 -20.93
C THR A 399 -10.04 21.70 -20.73
N HIS A 400 -11.00 21.43 -19.83
CA HIS A 400 -11.52 20.09 -19.63
C HIS A 400 -12.22 19.53 -20.88
N MET A 401 -12.96 20.38 -21.61
CA MET A 401 -13.60 19.98 -22.88
C MET A 401 -12.56 19.58 -23.93
N GLN A 402 -11.43 20.31 -24.01
CA GLN A 402 -10.35 19.95 -24.92
C GLN A 402 -9.69 18.62 -24.50
N MET A 403 -9.42 18.41 -23.20
CA MET A 403 -8.88 17.15 -22.68
C MET A 403 -9.78 15.95 -23.01
N LEU A 404 -11.10 16.11 -22.85
CA LEU A 404 -12.09 15.09 -23.22
C LEU A 404 -12.09 14.80 -24.73
N LYS A 405 -11.94 15.86 -25.57
CA LYS A 405 -11.83 15.73 -27.00
C LYS A 405 -10.57 14.99 -27.42
N ASP A 406 -9.43 15.35 -26.84
CA ASP A 406 -8.14 14.72 -27.10
C ASP A 406 -8.15 13.23 -26.67
N ALA A 407 -8.88 12.90 -25.59
CA ALA A 407 -9.12 11.53 -25.14
C ALA A 407 -10.17 10.77 -25.98
N GLY A 408 -10.79 11.40 -26.99
CA GLY A 408 -11.80 10.79 -27.84
C GLY A 408 -13.15 10.55 -27.15
N ALA A 409 -13.43 11.19 -26.01
CA ALA A 409 -14.60 10.93 -25.18
C ALA A 409 -15.93 11.28 -25.85
N PHE A 410 -15.92 12.15 -26.87
CA PHE A 410 -17.10 12.58 -27.59
C PHE A 410 -17.45 11.69 -28.80
N GLY A 411 -16.55 10.73 -29.14
CA GLY A 411 -16.76 9.87 -30.32
C GLY A 411 -16.91 10.68 -31.61
N SER A 412 -18.05 10.55 -32.29
CA SER A 412 -18.36 11.25 -33.56
C SER A 412 -19.14 12.53 -33.40
N LEU A 413 -19.31 13.05 -32.16
CA LEU A 413 -20.03 14.33 -31.97
C LEU A 413 -19.29 15.49 -32.66
N PRO A 414 -19.98 16.31 -33.49
CA PRO A 414 -19.39 17.50 -34.06
C PRO A 414 -19.18 18.59 -33.01
N ASP A 415 -18.30 19.54 -33.28
CA ASP A 415 -18.03 20.65 -32.35
C ASP A 415 -19.26 21.49 -32.09
N THR A 416 -20.03 21.78 -33.14
CA THR A 416 -21.25 22.60 -33.13
C THR A 416 -22.39 21.92 -33.87
N SER A 417 -23.62 22.17 -33.43
CA SER A 417 -24.84 21.76 -34.14
C SER A 417 -25.21 22.69 -35.31
N GLN A 418 -24.46 23.77 -35.52
CA GLN A 418 -24.71 24.68 -36.65
C GLN A 418 -24.25 24.03 -37.95
N ILE A 419 -25.19 23.92 -38.91
CA ILE A 419 -24.88 23.47 -40.26
C ILE A 419 -24.16 24.64 -40.95
N SER A 420 -22.88 24.47 -41.29
CA SER A 420 -22.19 25.40 -42.19
C SER A 420 -22.81 25.28 -43.56
N LEU A 421 -23.35 26.38 -44.06
CA LEU A 421 -23.93 26.48 -45.40
C LEU A 421 -22.90 26.82 -46.49
N PHE A 422 -21.56 26.76 -46.11
CA PHE A 422 -20.47 27.04 -47.04
C PHE A 422 -19.36 26.02 -46.91
#